data_7d8affaa5f868f2415920859321debf8
#
_entry.id   7d8affaa5f868f2415920859321debf8
#
_cell.length_a   1.000
_cell.length_b   1.000
_cell.length_c   1.000
_cell.angle_alpha   90.00
_cell.angle_beta   90.00
_cell.angle_gamma   90.00
#
_symmetry.space_group_name_H-M   'P 1'
#
loop_
_entity.id
_entity.type
_entity.pdbx_description
1 polymer ?
#
loop_
_entity_poly.entity_id
_entity_poly.type
_entity_poly.pdbx_seq_one_letter_code
_entity_poly.pdbx_strand_id
1 'polypeptide(L)'
;MLVAIRNALRIKNAVFDDEITDLINACKLDLSISGIKIIDDADPLIKQAVKTYVKANFGLDNKDGEKYMESYEAIKRHLALCGDYNVEPVVIPEEGV
;
A
#
# COMPACT_ATOMS: atom_id res chain seq x y z
N MET A 1 -7.14 -6.36 5.39
CA MET A 1 -6.91 -5.25 4.46
C MET A 1 -8.06 -5.07 3.47
N LEU A 2 -8.56 -6.13 2.87
CA LEU A 2 -9.62 -6.03 1.87
C LEU A 2 -10.87 -5.31 2.39
N VAL A 3 -11.33 -5.70 3.58
CA VAL A 3 -12.54 -5.07 4.16
C VAL A 3 -12.34 -3.58 4.38
N ALA A 4 -11.16 -3.20 4.89
CA ALA A 4 -10.87 -1.78 5.13
C ALA A 4 -10.86 -0.98 3.82
N ILE A 5 -10.32 -1.56 2.77
CA ILE A 5 -10.27 -0.88 1.47
C ILE A 5 -11.66 -0.80 0.85
N ARG A 6 -12.43 -1.90 0.96
CA ARG A 6 -13.80 -1.89 0.46
C ARG A 6 -14.62 -0.79 1.14
N ASN A 7 -14.45 -0.65 2.45
CA ASN A 7 -15.14 0.40 3.21
C ASN A 7 -14.69 1.79 2.78
N ALA A 8 -13.39 1.95 2.53
CA ALA A 8 -12.85 3.23 2.07
C ALA A 8 -13.43 3.64 0.71
N LEU A 9 -13.72 2.67 -0.13
CA LEU A 9 -14.32 2.90 -1.44
C LEU A 9 -15.85 3.00 -1.37
N ARG A 10 -16.42 2.77 -0.19
CA ARG A 10 -17.87 2.81 0.04
C ARG A 10 -18.61 1.72 -0.73
N ILE A 11 -17.99 0.58 -0.91
CA ILE A 11 -18.58 -0.56 -1.58
C ILE A 11 -19.07 -1.53 -0.52
N LYS A 12 -20.33 -1.94 -0.61
CA LYS A 12 -20.96 -2.73 0.45
C LYS A 12 -21.07 -4.21 0.16
N ASN A 13 -20.71 -4.62 -1.04
CA ASN A 13 -20.79 -6.04 -1.40
C ASN A 13 -19.47 -6.51 -1.99
N ALA A 14 -19.40 -7.80 -2.33
CA ALA A 14 -18.15 -8.43 -2.74
C ALA A 14 -17.93 -8.46 -4.26
N VAL A 15 -18.76 -7.76 -4.99
CA VAL A 15 -18.73 -7.81 -6.47
C VAL A 15 -17.36 -7.41 -7.04
N PHE A 16 -16.69 -6.46 -6.39
CA PHE A 16 -15.41 -5.94 -6.89
C PHE A 16 -14.21 -6.47 -6.10
N ASP A 17 -14.40 -7.50 -5.28
CA ASP A 17 -13.33 -7.97 -4.40
C ASP A 17 -12.09 -8.42 -5.17
N ASP A 18 -12.26 -9.06 -6.31
CA ASP A 18 -11.12 -9.52 -7.10
C ASP A 18 -10.31 -8.34 -7.63
N GLU A 19 -11.00 -7.34 -8.16
CA GLU A 19 -10.33 -6.15 -8.67
C GLU A 19 -9.62 -5.39 -7.54
N ILE A 20 -10.28 -5.27 -6.39
CA ILE A 20 -9.70 -4.58 -5.24
C ILE A 20 -8.48 -5.34 -4.74
N THR A 21 -8.57 -6.67 -4.65
CA THR A 21 -7.45 -7.50 -4.21
C THR A 21 -6.26 -7.37 -5.15
N ASP A 22 -6.50 -7.34 -6.45
CA ASP A 22 -5.43 -7.16 -7.43
C ASP A 22 -4.74 -5.81 -7.22
N LEU A 23 -5.51 -4.76 -6.96
CA LEU A 23 -4.94 -3.44 -6.73
C LEU A 23 -4.15 -3.38 -5.43
N ILE A 24 -4.64 -4.03 -4.39
CA ILE A 24 -3.90 -4.12 -3.11
C ILE A 24 -2.55 -4.79 -3.34
N ASN A 25 -2.57 -5.90 -4.06
CA ASN A 25 -1.34 -6.65 -4.31
C ASN A 25 -0.38 -5.86 -5.20
N ALA A 26 -0.90 -5.16 -6.19
CA ALA A 26 -0.07 -4.30 -7.04
C ALA A 26 0.57 -3.19 -6.23
N CYS A 27 -0.17 -2.61 -5.30
CA CYS A 27 0.38 -1.57 -4.43
C CYS A 27 1.50 -2.11 -3.56
N LYS A 28 1.29 -3.28 -2.96
CA LYS A 28 2.32 -3.88 -2.11
C LYS A 28 3.59 -4.18 -2.90
N LEU A 29 3.43 -4.63 -4.13
CA LEU A 29 4.56 -4.86 -4.99
C LEU A 29 5.29 -3.55 -5.30
N ASP A 30 4.54 -2.50 -5.61
CA ASP A 30 5.13 -1.20 -5.89
C ASP A 30 5.92 -0.66 -4.69
N LEU A 31 5.37 -0.81 -3.48
CA LEU A 31 6.07 -0.42 -2.27
C LEU A 31 7.37 -1.20 -2.11
N SER A 32 7.31 -2.49 -2.37
CA SER A 32 8.48 -3.37 -2.26
C SER A 32 9.57 -2.97 -3.26
N ILE A 33 9.18 -2.69 -4.49
CA ILE A 33 10.11 -2.26 -5.54
C ILE A 33 10.77 -0.95 -5.15
N SER A 34 10.05 -0.10 -4.43
CA SER A 34 10.57 1.19 -3.98
C SER A 34 11.52 1.09 -2.79
N GLY A 35 11.76 -0.12 -2.30
CA GLY A 35 12.71 -0.34 -1.22
C GLY A 35 12.09 -0.46 0.17
N ILE A 36 10.78 -0.46 0.27
CA ILE A 36 10.11 -0.60 1.55
C ILE A 36 10.02 -2.09 1.87
N LYS A 37 10.69 -2.50 2.93
CA LYS A 37 10.84 -3.92 3.26
C LYS A 37 9.79 -4.45 4.20
N ILE A 38 9.23 -3.60 5.05
CA ILE A 38 8.27 -4.02 6.05
C ILE A 38 6.90 -3.48 5.65
N ILE A 39 6.05 -4.36 5.12
CA ILE A 39 4.73 -4.00 4.62
C ILE A 39 3.71 -4.78 5.44
N ASP A 40 3.32 -4.19 6.57
CA ASP A 40 2.41 -4.80 7.53
C ASP A 40 1.01 -4.25 7.34
N ASP A 41 0.06 -5.13 7.09
CA ASP A 41 -1.34 -4.75 6.88
C ASP A 41 -1.95 -4.02 8.07
N ALA A 42 -1.42 -4.22 9.25
CA ALA A 42 -1.93 -3.55 10.45
C ALA A 42 -1.36 -2.15 10.64
N ASP A 43 -0.32 -1.80 9.91
CA ASP A 43 0.34 -0.50 10.06
C ASP A 43 -0.52 0.60 9.43
N PRO A 44 -0.86 1.66 10.19
CA PRO A 44 -1.72 2.72 9.66
C PRO A 44 -1.17 3.43 8.43
N LEU A 45 0.14 3.62 8.34
CA LEU A 45 0.74 4.28 7.18
C LEU A 45 0.71 3.38 5.95
N ILE A 46 0.96 2.10 6.14
CA ILE A 46 0.84 1.13 5.04
C ILE A 46 -0.61 1.08 4.57
N LYS A 47 -1.57 1.03 5.49
CA LYS A 47 -2.99 1.08 5.12
C LYS A 47 -3.32 2.33 4.33
N GLN A 48 -2.81 3.46 4.76
CA GLN A 48 -3.10 4.73 4.09
C GLN A 48 -2.52 4.74 2.68
N ALA A 49 -1.31 4.20 2.51
CA ALA A 49 -0.70 4.09 1.19
C ALA A 49 -1.56 3.22 0.28
N VAL A 50 -2.00 2.06 0.79
CA VAL A 50 -2.83 1.15 0.00
C VAL A 50 -4.17 1.79 -0.34
N LYS A 51 -4.80 2.46 0.62
CA LYS A 51 -6.09 3.13 0.38
C LYS A 51 -5.96 4.16 -0.75
N THR A 52 -4.93 4.99 -0.70
CA THR A 52 -4.75 6.03 -1.72
C THR A 52 -4.45 5.43 -3.08
N TYR A 53 -3.64 4.39 -3.11
CA TYR A 53 -3.33 3.71 -4.36
C TYR A 53 -4.59 3.12 -4.99
N VAL A 54 -5.39 2.42 -4.19
CA VAL A 54 -6.60 1.79 -4.71
C VAL A 54 -7.60 2.86 -5.15
N LYS A 55 -7.77 3.93 -4.37
CA LYS A 55 -8.66 5.02 -4.76
C LYS A 55 -8.22 5.66 -6.07
N ALA A 56 -6.91 5.73 -6.31
CA ALA A 56 -6.38 6.32 -7.53
C ALA A 56 -6.68 5.47 -8.76
N ASN A 57 -6.74 4.15 -8.59
CA ASN A 57 -6.76 3.23 -9.72
C ASN A 57 -8.06 2.45 -9.89
N PHE A 58 -8.98 2.56 -8.95
CA PHE A 58 -10.21 1.80 -8.99
C PHE A 58 -11.26 2.52 -9.86
N GLY A 59 -11.94 1.75 -10.69
CA GLY A 59 -13.03 2.27 -11.50
C GLY A 59 -12.55 2.85 -12.82
N LEU A 60 -13.50 3.12 -13.69
CA LEU A 60 -13.22 3.56 -15.05
C LEU A 60 -13.17 5.07 -15.21
N ASP A 61 -13.96 5.79 -14.39
CA ASP A 61 -14.07 7.24 -14.48
C ASP A 61 -13.66 7.82 -13.14
N ASN A 62 -12.37 7.99 -12.96
CA ASN A 62 -11.82 8.41 -11.69
C ASN A 62 -11.26 9.82 -11.81
N LYS A 63 -12.11 10.80 -11.51
CA LYS A 63 -11.75 12.22 -11.66
C LYS A 63 -10.62 12.65 -10.74
N ASP A 64 -10.55 12.03 -9.56
CA ASP A 64 -9.55 12.39 -8.57
C ASP A 64 -8.35 11.46 -8.56
N GLY A 65 -8.26 10.56 -9.54
CA GLY A 65 -7.20 9.56 -9.57
C GLY A 65 -5.80 10.15 -9.50
N GLU A 66 -5.57 11.22 -10.26
CA GLU A 66 -4.27 11.86 -10.28
C GLU A 66 -3.90 12.44 -8.92
N LYS A 67 -4.89 13.04 -8.26
CA LYS A 67 -4.71 13.62 -6.94
C LYS A 67 -4.36 12.55 -5.92
N TYR A 68 -5.07 11.42 -5.97
CA TYR A 68 -4.77 10.31 -5.07
C TYR A 68 -3.40 9.71 -5.36
N MET A 69 -3.00 9.65 -6.63
CA MET A 69 -1.67 9.16 -6.99
C MET A 69 -0.58 10.06 -6.43
N GLU A 70 -0.79 11.38 -6.47
CA GLU A 70 0.16 12.31 -5.87
C GLU A 70 0.32 12.06 -4.38
N SER A 71 -0.81 11.85 -3.70
CA SER A 71 -0.80 11.54 -2.26
C SER A 71 -0.07 10.22 -2.00
N TYR A 72 -0.36 9.22 -2.82
CA TYR A 72 0.29 7.93 -2.69
C TYR A 72 1.80 8.05 -2.86
N GLU A 73 2.25 8.77 -3.89
CA GLU A 73 3.67 8.92 -4.14
C GLU A 73 4.37 9.64 -2.98
N ALA A 74 3.68 10.61 -2.37
CA ALA A 74 4.23 11.30 -1.20
C ALA A 74 4.39 10.37 -0.01
N ILE A 75 3.38 9.53 0.25
CA ILE A 75 3.44 8.56 1.34
C ILE A 75 4.55 7.54 1.07
N LYS A 76 4.61 7.03 -0.14
CA LYS A 76 5.62 6.04 -0.53
C LYS A 76 7.02 6.61 -0.33
N ARG A 77 7.24 7.84 -0.75
CA ARG A 77 8.53 8.50 -0.59
C ARG A 77 8.90 8.63 0.88
N HIS A 78 7.92 9.00 1.70
CA HIS A 78 8.14 9.11 3.13
C HIS A 78 8.53 7.77 3.75
N LEU A 79 7.80 6.71 3.38
CA LEU A 79 8.09 5.36 3.89
C LEU A 79 9.45 4.87 3.43
N ALA A 80 9.82 5.15 2.19
CA ALA A 80 11.09 4.71 1.64
C ALA A 80 12.28 5.36 2.35
N LEU A 81 12.07 6.57 2.89
CA LEU A 81 13.14 7.28 3.61
C LEU A 81 13.15 6.97 5.10
N CYS A 82 12.13 6.28 5.61
CA CYS A 82 12.04 5.97 7.03
C CYS A 82 12.72 4.64 7.31
N GLY A 83 13.75 4.67 8.16
CA GLY A 83 14.52 3.47 8.47
C GLY A 83 13.70 2.34 9.04
N ASP A 84 12.64 2.67 9.76
CA ASP A 84 11.80 1.65 10.40
C ASP A 84 11.12 0.72 9.36
N TYR A 85 10.96 1.17 8.13
CA TYR A 85 10.31 0.39 7.09
C TYR A 85 11.30 -0.27 6.14
N ASN A 86 12.59 0.01 6.29
CA ASN A 86 13.60 -0.45 5.33
C ASN A 86 14.58 -1.44 5.91
N VAL A 87 14.49 -1.72 7.20
CA VAL A 87 15.36 -2.68 7.86
C VAL A 87 14.82 -4.08 7.63
N GLU A 88 15.65 -4.96 7.12
CA GLU A 88 15.25 -6.33 6.96
C GLU A 88 15.15 -6.99 8.30
N PRO A 89 14.10 -7.71 8.48
CA PRO A 89 13.96 -8.45 9.73
C PRO A 89 15.01 -9.51 9.72
N VAL A 90 15.90 -9.59 10.56
CA VAL A 90 16.86 -10.48 10.62
C VAL A 90 17.62 -10.57 11.25
N VAL A 91 18.13 -11.03 11.47
CA VAL A 91 18.81 -11.75 11.43
C VAL A 91 20.12 -11.42 11.53
N ILE A 92 20.66 -11.67 12.48
CA ILE A 92 21.81 -11.32 12.77
C ILE A 92 22.76 -12.17 12.44
N PRO A 93 23.53 -11.89 11.91
CA PRO A 93 24.47 -12.70 11.46
C PRO A 93 25.41 -13.08 12.46
N GLU A 94 25.56 -13.54 12.68
CA GLU A 94 26.36 -13.78 13.18
C GLU A 94 27.36 -13.65 13.16
N GLU A 95 27.62 -13.41 13.07
CA GLU A 95 28.32 -13.10 13.00
C GLU A 95 28.85 -12.97 13.15
N GLY A 96 28.90 -13.19 13.29
CA GLY A 96 29.41 -12.93 13.55
C GLY A 96 30.08 -12.80 13.40
N VAL A 97 30.21 -12.83 13.48
CA VAL A 97 30.74 -12.59 13.50
C VAL A 97 31.02 -12.48 13.56
#